data_c8f544c244cddb5f378db89465d75edf
#
_entry.id   c8f544c244cddb5f378db89465d75edf
#
_cell.length_a   1.000
_cell.length_b   1.000
_cell.length_c   1.000
_cell.angle_alpha   90.00
_cell.angle_beta   90.00
_cell.angle_gamma   90.00
#
_symmetry.space_group_name_H-M   'P 1'
#
loop_
_entity.id
_entity.type
_entity.pdbx_description
1 polymer ?
#
loop_
_entity_poly.entity_id
_entity_poly.type
_entity_poly.pdbx_seq_one_letter_code
_entity_poly.pdbx_strand_id
1 'polypeptide(L)'
;VKRFMGRRFDEVTEESTHWSYKTVKGDNNTVRIDIDGRMYTPQEISAMVLQKMKQTAEDYLGQEVTEAVITVPAYFNDAQRQATKEAGEIAGLTVRRIINEPTAAALAYGLDKQAKDMKIVVFDCGGGTHDVSVLELGDGVFEVLSTDGDTHLGGDDFDQAIIDWLVQE
;
A
#
# COMPACT_ATOMS: atom_id res chain seq x y z
N VAL A 1 0.32 7.27 5.03
CA VAL A 1 -0.80 6.48 5.63
C VAL A 1 -0.60 4.98 5.45
N LYS A 2 -0.10 4.49 4.30
CA LYS A 2 0.16 3.06 4.04
C LYS A 2 0.92 2.37 5.18
N ARG A 3 1.93 3.04 5.76
CA ARG A 3 2.75 2.54 6.88
C ARG A 3 1.97 2.36 8.20
N PHE A 4 0.77 2.94 8.32
CA PHE A 4 -0.08 2.86 9.53
C PHE A 4 -1.22 1.84 9.43
N MET A 5 -1.45 1.29 8.25
CA MET A 5 -2.55 0.34 8.01
C MET A 5 -2.42 -0.90 8.89
N GLY A 6 -3.45 -1.19 9.70
CA GLY A 6 -3.53 -2.38 10.53
C GLY A 6 -2.51 -2.45 11.69
N ARG A 7 -1.80 -1.35 12.00
CA ARG A 7 -0.79 -1.28 13.06
C ARG A 7 -1.31 -0.55 14.29
N ARG A 8 -0.70 -0.83 15.43
CA ARG A 8 -0.95 -0.16 16.71
C ARG A 8 -0.12 1.12 16.81
N PHE A 9 -0.56 2.03 17.66
CA PHE A 9 0.12 3.31 17.84
C PHE A 9 1.56 3.17 18.36
N ASP A 10 1.80 2.24 19.29
CA ASP A 10 3.13 1.98 19.85
C ASP A 10 4.11 1.34 18.83
N GLU A 11 3.60 0.72 17.78
CA GLU A 11 4.43 0.15 16.70
C GLU A 11 4.90 1.21 15.68
N VAL A 12 4.35 2.42 15.71
CA VAL A 12 4.60 3.47 14.71
C VAL A 12 5.06 4.80 15.31
N THR A 13 5.42 4.81 16.59
CA THR A 13 5.74 6.05 17.33
C THR A 13 6.97 6.76 16.76
N GLU A 14 7.98 6.03 16.31
CA GLU A 14 9.19 6.61 15.70
C GLU A 14 8.90 7.22 14.32
N GLU A 15 8.02 6.59 13.56
CA GLU A 15 7.62 7.06 12.23
C GLU A 15 6.83 8.37 12.29
N SER A 16 6.09 8.60 13.39
CA SER A 16 5.20 9.76 13.55
C SER A 16 5.91 11.11 13.61
N THR A 17 7.21 11.13 13.83
CA THR A 17 8.01 12.36 13.96
C THR A 17 8.44 12.97 12.61
N HIS A 18 8.39 12.20 11.53
CA HIS A 18 8.88 12.61 10.21
C HIS A 18 7.78 13.17 9.28
N TRP A 19 6.51 13.14 9.69
CA TRP A 19 5.41 13.56 8.84
C TRP A 19 4.89 14.95 9.18
N SER A 20 4.45 15.69 8.16
CA SER A 20 3.85 17.03 8.32
C SER A 20 2.48 17.03 9.01
N TYR A 21 1.87 15.86 9.20
CA TYR A 21 0.58 15.69 9.88
C TYR A 21 0.76 15.01 11.23
N LYS A 22 -0.11 15.33 12.16
CA LYS A 22 -0.05 14.83 13.52
C LYS A 22 -0.74 13.47 13.64
N THR A 23 0.00 12.50 14.20
CA THR A 23 -0.58 11.22 14.62
C THR A 23 -0.81 11.23 16.13
N VAL A 24 -1.90 10.63 16.56
CA VAL A 24 -2.28 10.53 17.98
C VAL A 24 -2.75 9.12 18.32
N LYS A 25 -2.63 8.77 19.58
CA LYS A 25 -3.15 7.50 20.10
C LYS A 25 -4.67 7.59 20.26
N GLY A 26 -5.39 6.70 19.61
CA GLY A 26 -6.82 6.50 19.82
C GLY A 26 -7.12 5.39 20.81
N ASP A 27 -8.41 5.08 20.97
CA ASP A 27 -8.87 3.99 21.82
C ASP A 27 -8.26 2.65 21.38
N ASN A 28 -8.04 1.76 22.34
CA ASN A 28 -7.44 0.44 22.13
C ASN A 28 -6.07 0.48 21.42
N ASN A 29 -5.29 1.54 21.68
CA ASN A 29 -3.96 1.70 21.09
C ASN A 29 -3.97 1.80 19.54
N THR A 30 -5.06 2.29 18.96
CA THR A 30 -5.16 2.50 17.52
C THR A 30 -4.47 3.79 17.09
N VAL A 31 -4.02 3.83 15.84
CA VAL A 31 -3.49 5.06 15.23
C VAL A 31 -4.66 5.95 14.81
N ARG A 32 -4.55 7.25 15.12
CA ARG A 32 -5.42 8.30 14.60
C ARG A 32 -4.58 9.39 13.95
N ILE A 33 -5.12 9.97 12.90
CA ILE A 33 -4.52 11.09 12.17
C ILE A 33 -5.37 12.32 12.44
N ASP A 34 -4.75 13.35 13.00
CA ASP A 34 -5.40 14.62 13.31
C ASP A 34 -5.25 15.57 12.10
N ILE A 35 -6.39 15.92 11.50
CA ILE A 35 -6.45 16.89 10.42
C ILE A 35 -7.44 17.97 10.85
N ASP A 36 -6.92 19.15 11.16
CA ASP A 36 -7.69 20.32 11.58
C ASP A 36 -8.63 20.03 12.78
N GLY A 37 -8.15 19.20 13.74
CA GLY A 37 -8.90 18.82 14.94
C GLY A 37 -9.90 17.67 14.73
N ARG A 38 -10.01 17.16 13.52
CA ARG A 38 -10.79 15.93 13.24
C ARG A 38 -9.89 14.71 13.18
N MET A 39 -10.30 13.66 13.90
CA MET A 39 -9.56 12.41 14.00
C MET A 39 -10.02 11.40 12.94
N TYR A 40 -9.08 10.91 12.16
CA TYR A 40 -9.31 9.91 11.14
C TYR A 40 -8.55 8.62 11.45
N THR A 41 -9.11 7.50 11.05
CA THR A 41 -8.36 6.23 11.00
C THR A 41 -7.50 6.15 9.74
N PRO A 42 -6.44 5.33 9.73
CA PRO A 42 -5.70 5.05 8.49
C PRO A 42 -6.60 4.50 7.38
N GLN A 43 -7.61 3.69 7.74
CA GLN A 43 -8.60 3.15 6.79
C GLN A 43 -9.44 4.26 6.14
N GLU A 44 -9.91 5.25 6.91
CA GLU A 44 -10.69 6.38 6.37
C GLU A 44 -9.86 7.22 5.39
N ILE A 45 -8.60 7.50 5.72
CA ILE A 45 -7.70 8.24 4.80
C ILE A 45 -7.41 7.43 3.54
N SER A 46 -7.15 6.13 3.70
CA SER A 46 -6.95 5.23 2.55
C SER A 46 -8.21 5.13 1.69
N ALA A 47 -9.39 5.12 2.32
CA ALA A 47 -10.66 5.14 1.60
C ALA A 47 -10.85 6.41 0.75
N MET A 48 -10.40 7.58 1.22
CA MET A 48 -10.42 8.81 0.41
C MET A 48 -9.58 8.67 -0.86
N VAL A 49 -8.41 8.04 -0.77
CA VAL A 49 -7.57 7.73 -1.93
C VAL A 49 -8.29 6.77 -2.88
N LEU A 50 -8.87 5.69 -2.35
CA LEU A 50 -9.63 4.71 -3.14
C LEU A 50 -10.87 5.33 -3.80
N GLN A 51 -11.58 6.23 -3.11
CA GLN A 51 -12.68 7.01 -3.70
C GLN A 51 -12.21 7.86 -4.88
N LYS A 52 -11.04 8.51 -4.76
CA LYS A 52 -10.46 9.26 -5.87
C LYS A 52 -10.12 8.36 -7.05
N MET A 53 -9.57 7.17 -6.78
CA MET A 53 -9.28 6.19 -7.83
C MET A 53 -10.55 5.65 -8.49
N LYS A 54 -11.59 5.35 -7.69
CA LYS A 54 -12.93 4.98 -8.18
C LYS A 54 -13.47 6.05 -9.12
N GLN A 55 -13.51 7.31 -8.66
CA GLN A 55 -13.99 8.43 -9.48
C GLN A 55 -13.20 8.56 -10.80
N THR A 56 -11.87 8.45 -10.75
CA THR A 56 -11.03 8.51 -11.94
C THR A 56 -11.37 7.40 -12.94
N ALA A 57 -11.63 6.18 -12.44
CA ALA A 57 -12.04 5.05 -13.27
C ALA A 57 -13.44 5.28 -13.89
N GLU A 58 -14.40 5.78 -13.11
CA GLU A 58 -15.75 6.10 -13.57
C GLU A 58 -15.74 7.20 -14.63
N ASP A 59 -14.95 8.25 -14.45
CA ASP A 59 -14.78 9.34 -15.41
C ASP A 59 -14.20 8.82 -16.74
N TYR A 60 -13.26 7.88 -16.67
CA TYR A 60 -12.65 7.29 -17.87
C TYR A 60 -13.58 6.29 -18.59
N LEU A 61 -14.27 5.45 -17.83
CA LEU A 61 -15.10 4.37 -18.38
C LEU A 61 -16.51 4.86 -18.77
N GLY A 62 -16.98 6.00 -18.21
CA GLY A 62 -18.33 6.50 -18.40
C GLY A 62 -19.41 5.64 -17.76
N GLN A 63 -19.07 4.85 -16.75
CA GLN A 63 -19.97 3.96 -16.04
C GLN A 63 -19.58 3.82 -14.56
N GLU A 64 -20.51 3.40 -13.72
CA GLU A 64 -20.26 3.16 -12.31
C GLU A 64 -19.27 2.01 -12.09
N VAL A 65 -18.34 2.20 -11.15
CA VAL A 65 -17.39 1.17 -10.70
C VAL A 65 -17.78 0.74 -9.29
N THR A 66 -18.27 -0.48 -9.16
CA THR A 66 -18.78 -1.02 -7.89
C THR A 66 -17.85 -2.03 -7.24
N GLU A 67 -16.90 -2.58 -7.97
CA GLU A 67 -16.02 -3.67 -7.52
C GLU A 67 -14.55 -3.32 -7.76
N ALA A 68 -13.67 -3.85 -6.91
CA ALA A 68 -12.24 -3.70 -7.07
C ALA A 68 -11.44 -4.92 -6.59
N VAL A 69 -10.29 -5.13 -7.21
CA VAL A 69 -9.18 -5.89 -6.65
C VAL A 69 -8.18 -4.87 -6.13
N ILE A 70 -7.75 -5.02 -4.87
CA ILE A 70 -6.82 -4.09 -4.23
C ILE A 70 -5.52 -4.82 -3.93
N THR A 71 -4.40 -4.18 -4.18
CA THR A 71 -3.07 -4.75 -3.95
C THR A 71 -2.49 -4.30 -2.62
N VAL A 72 -1.69 -5.18 -2.04
CA VAL A 72 -0.93 -4.92 -0.81
C VAL A 72 0.49 -5.49 -0.94
N PRO A 73 1.47 -4.96 -0.21
CA PRO A 73 2.80 -5.57 -0.14
C PRO A 73 2.72 -7.05 0.26
N ALA A 74 3.63 -7.86 -0.27
CA ALA A 74 3.63 -9.31 0.02
C ALA A 74 3.84 -9.61 1.51
N TYR A 75 4.55 -8.75 2.25
CA TYR A 75 4.80 -8.89 3.69
C TYR A 75 3.64 -8.41 4.59
N PHE A 76 2.57 -7.80 4.04
CA PHE A 76 1.43 -7.40 4.86
C PHE A 76 0.83 -8.62 5.57
N ASN A 77 0.65 -8.49 6.89
CA ASN A 77 -0.03 -9.48 7.70
C ASN A 77 -1.56 -9.39 7.54
N ASP A 78 -2.29 -10.33 8.16
CA ASP A 78 -3.74 -10.41 8.04
C ASP A 78 -4.46 -9.14 8.54
N ALA A 79 -3.97 -8.51 9.62
CA ALA A 79 -4.56 -7.27 10.14
C ALA A 79 -4.41 -6.11 9.14
N GLN A 80 -3.27 -5.99 8.47
CA GLN A 80 -3.01 -4.98 7.45
C GLN A 80 -3.85 -5.22 6.18
N ARG A 81 -4.00 -6.49 5.77
CA ARG A 81 -4.85 -6.90 4.64
C ARG A 81 -6.32 -6.62 4.94
N GLN A 82 -6.78 -6.93 6.14
CA GLN A 82 -8.14 -6.65 6.57
C GLN A 82 -8.41 -5.14 6.62
N ALA A 83 -7.51 -4.35 7.18
CA ALA A 83 -7.62 -2.88 7.21
C ALA A 83 -7.68 -2.28 5.79
N THR A 84 -6.94 -2.84 4.84
CA THR A 84 -6.98 -2.42 3.43
C THR A 84 -8.32 -2.79 2.78
N LYS A 85 -8.87 -3.96 3.08
CA LYS A 85 -10.20 -4.37 2.63
C LYS A 85 -11.28 -3.43 3.17
N GLU A 86 -11.24 -3.12 4.47
CA GLU A 86 -12.15 -2.16 5.11
C GLU A 86 -12.10 -0.78 4.46
N ALA A 87 -10.90 -0.29 4.11
CA ALA A 87 -10.74 0.96 3.37
C ALA A 87 -11.46 0.94 2.01
N GLY A 88 -11.41 -0.18 1.30
CA GLY A 88 -12.15 -0.38 0.05
C GLY A 88 -13.67 -0.34 0.26
N GLU A 89 -14.16 -0.99 1.32
CA GLU A 89 -15.58 -1.00 1.70
C GLU A 89 -16.07 0.39 2.11
N ILE A 90 -15.28 1.13 2.90
CA ILE A 90 -15.55 2.54 3.26
C ILE A 90 -15.58 3.42 2.00
N ALA A 91 -14.78 3.13 1.01
CA ALA A 91 -14.77 3.84 -0.28
C ALA A 91 -16.01 3.52 -1.16
N GLY A 92 -16.88 2.61 -0.74
CA GLY A 92 -18.07 2.20 -1.49
C GLY A 92 -17.77 1.16 -2.57
N LEU A 93 -16.72 0.36 -2.39
CA LEU A 93 -16.32 -0.69 -3.31
C LEU A 93 -16.58 -2.07 -2.71
N THR A 94 -17.08 -3.00 -3.50
CA THR A 94 -17.04 -4.43 -3.17
C THR A 94 -15.63 -4.95 -3.45
N VAL A 95 -14.85 -5.23 -2.41
CA VAL A 95 -13.49 -5.74 -2.56
C VAL A 95 -13.54 -7.24 -2.90
N ARG A 96 -13.30 -7.56 -4.15
CA ARG A 96 -13.33 -8.95 -4.66
C ARG A 96 -12.17 -9.78 -4.16
N ARG A 97 -10.98 -9.19 -4.13
CA ARG A 97 -9.74 -9.82 -3.65
C ARG A 97 -8.76 -8.77 -3.12
N ILE A 98 -7.96 -9.20 -2.17
CA ILE A 98 -6.67 -8.57 -1.83
C ILE A 98 -5.59 -9.48 -2.40
N ILE A 99 -4.69 -8.94 -3.23
CA ILE A 99 -3.58 -9.68 -3.84
C ILE A 99 -2.24 -9.00 -3.55
N ASN A 100 -1.15 -9.74 -3.67
CA ASN A 100 0.18 -9.19 -3.46
C ASN A 100 0.59 -8.27 -4.62
N GLU A 101 1.19 -7.12 -4.31
CA GLU A 101 1.72 -6.16 -5.30
C GLU A 101 2.65 -6.82 -6.32
N PRO A 102 3.65 -7.65 -5.92
CA PRO A 102 4.53 -8.31 -6.89
C PRO A 102 3.79 -9.30 -7.80
N THR A 103 2.75 -9.97 -7.31
CA THR A 103 1.90 -10.84 -8.13
C THR A 103 1.13 -10.02 -9.16
N ALA A 104 0.57 -8.89 -8.74
CA ALA A 104 -0.15 -7.99 -9.66
C ALA A 104 0.77 -7.41 -10.73
N ALA A 105 2.00 -7.03 -10.37
CA ALA A 105 3.01 -6.56 -11.33
C ALA A 105 3.36 -7.63 -12.37
N ALA A 106 3.57 -8.88 -11.93
CA ALA A 106 3.83 -10.01 -12.81
C ALA A 106 2.66 -10.29 -13.77
N LEU A 107 1.43 -10.24 -13.27
CA LEU A 107 0.21 -10.39 -14.09
C LEU A 107 0.08 -9.23 -15.10
N ALA A 108 0.30 -8.00 -14.70
CA ALA A 108 0.23 -6.84 -15.59
C ALA A 108 1.28 -6.89 -16.70
N TYR A 109 2.44 -7.48 -16.43
CA TYR A 109 3.48 -7.73 -17.43
C TYR A 109 3.12 -8.88 -18.39
N GLY A 110 2.07 -9.66 -18.10
CA GLY A 110 1.59 -10.74 -18.94
C GLY A 110 2.36 -12.05 -18.80
N LEU A 111 3.02 -12.27 -17.67
CA LEU A 111 3.81 -13.49 -17.42
C LEU A 111 2.93 -14.72 -17.25
N ASP A 112 1.68 -14.56 -16.84
CA ASP A 112 0.66 -15.62 -16.75
C ASP A 112 0.36 -16.30 -18.10
N LYS A 113 0.65 -15.61 -19.21
CA LYS A 113 0.46 -16.11 -20.58
C LYS A 113 1.66 -16.89 -21.12
N GLN A 114 2.75 -16.94 -20.37
CA GLN A 114 3.94 -17.67 -20.76
C GLN A 114 3.85 -19.11 -20.21
N ALA A 115 3.83 -20.09 -21.12
CA ALA A 115 3.66 -21.52 -20.79
C ALA A 115 4.93 -22.19 -20.24
N LYS A 116 5.77 -21.48 -19.50
CA LYS A 116 7.01 -22.02 -18.94
C LYS A 116 7.11 -21.69 -17.46
N ASP A 117 7.53 -22.70 -16.69
CA ASP A 117 7.95 -22.49 -15.32
C ASP A 117 9.13 -21.53 -15.29
N MET A 118 9.05 -20.51 -14.47
CA MET A 118 10.10 -19.49 -14.35
C MET A 118 10.17 -18.92 -12.95
N LYS A 119 11.37 -18.50 -12.59
CA LYS A 119 11.59 -17.66 -11.40
C LYS A 119 11.82 -16.22 -11.85
N ILE A 120 11.13 -15.31 -11.20
CA ILE A 120 11.18 -13.89 -11.50
C ILE A 120 11.52 -13.10 -10.24
N VAL A 121 12.16 -11.98 -10.42
CA VAL A 121 12.38 -10.99 -9.37
C VAL A 121 11.53 -9.77 -9.72
N VAL A 122 10.71 -9.34 -8.78
CA VAL A 122 10.00 -8.06 -8.85
C VAL A 122 10.72 -7.09 -7.94
N PHE A 123 11.20 -6.00 -8.52
CA PHE A 123 11.87 -4.91 -7.86
C PHE A 123 10.94 -3.71 -7.90
N ASP A 124 10.36 -3.37 -6.74
CA ASP A 124 9.37 -2.30 -6.61
C ASP A 124 9.94 -1.19 -5.72
N CYS A 125 10.21 -0.04 -6.31
CA CYS A 125 10.69 1.15 -5.61
C CYS A 125 9.65 2.25 -5.77
N GLY A 126 8.79 2.38 -4.76
CA GLY A 126 7.74 3.39 -4.70
C GLY A 126 8.20 4.69 -4.05
N GLY A 127 7.24 5.58 -3.74
CA GLY A 127 7.49 6.82 -3.01
C GLY A 127 7.82 6.60 -1.54
N GLY A 128 7.29 5.55 -0.92
CA GLY A 128 7.41 5.33 0.52
C GLY A 128 8.02 4.00 0.95
N THR A 129 8.12 3.01 0.05
CA THR A 129 8.68 1.68 0.35
C THR A 129 9.52 1.19 -0.82
N HIS A 130 10.48 0.33 -0.50
CA HIS A 130 11.28 -0.41 -1.45
C HIS A 130 11.12 -1.90 -1.17
N ASP A 131 10.60 -2.63 -2.15
CA ASP A 131 10.24 -4.03 -2.00
C ASP A 131 10.90 -4.87 -3.11
N VAL A 132 11.50 -5.99 -2.72
CA VAL A 132 12.06 -6.98 -3.64
C VAL A 132 11.43 -8.33 -3.35
N SER A 133 10.82 -8.95 -4.34
CA SER A 133 10.16 -10.24 -4.19
C SER A 133 10.63 -11.22 -5.25
N VAL A 134 10.91 -12.44 -4.82
CA VAL A 134 11.19 -13.58 -5.71
C VAL A 134 9.93 -14.42 -5.82
N LEU A 135 9.45 -14.59 -7.05
CA LEU A 135 8.26 -15.39 -7.34
C LEU A 135 8.64 -16.58 -8.23
N GLU A 136 7.93 -17.67 -8.04
CA GLU A 136 7.91 -18.78 -8.99
C GLU A 136 6.56 -18.80 -9.71
N LEU A 137 6.62 -18.95 -11.02
CA LEU A 137 5.45 -19.18 -11.86
C LEU A 137 5.50 -20.62 -12.34
N GLY A 138 4.49 -21.41 -12.01
CA GLY A 138 4.31 -22.76 -12.47
C GLY A 138 2.81 -23.06 -12.63
N ASP A 139 2.44 -23.75 -13.70
CA ASP A 139 1.05 -24.14 -14.00
C ASP A 139 0.01 -23.00 -13.93
N GLY A 140 0.43 -21.77 -14.25
CA GLY A 140 -0.41 -20.57 -14.17
C GLY A 140 -0.62 -20.01 -12.76
N VAL A 141 0.11 -20.53 -11.78
CA VAL A 141 0.07 -20.07 -10.38
C VAL A 141 1.34 -19.26 -10.06
N PHE A 142 1.16 -18.12 -9.40
CA PHE A 142 2.26 -17.34 -8.85
C PHE A 142 2.43 -17.64 -7.37
N GLU A 143 3.60 -18.12 -7.00
CA GLU A 143 4.00 -18.33 -5.62
C GLU A 143 5.08 -17.33 -5.24
N VAL A 144 4.90 -16.62 -4.13
CA VAL A 144 5.94 -15.73 -3.57
C VAL A 144 6.87 -16.60 -2.72
N LEU A 145 8.09 -16.84 -3.22
CA LEU A 145 9.10 -17.65 -2.53
C LEU A 145 9.75 -16.89 -1.38
N SER A 146 10.05 -15.61 -1.60
CA SER A 146 10.59 -14.73 -0.59
C SER A 146 10.28 -13.27 -0.91
N THR A 147 10.23 -12.45 0.12
CA THR A 147 10.13 -11.00 0.00
C THR A 147 11.00 -10.36 1.05
N ASP A 148 11.64 -9.26 0.69
CA ASP A 148 12.46 -8.44 1.55
C ASP A 148 12.41 -7.01 1.05
N GLY A 149 12.95 -6.05 1.78
CA GLY A 149 12.93 -4.66 1.38
C GLY A 149 13.09 -3.72 2.57
N ASP A 150 12.83 -2.45 2.33
CA ASP A 150 12.82 -1.43 3.36
C ASP A 150 11.51 -0.64 3.31
N THR A 151 10.72 -0.75 4.36
CA THR A 151 9.44 -0.04 4.50
C THR A 151 9.59 1.45 4.76
N HIS A 152 10.82 1.93 4.93
CA HIS A 152 11.20 3.32 5.22
C HIS A 152 12.14 3.90 4.15
N LEU A 153 12.27 3.25 3.00
CA LEU A 153 13.05 3.71 1.86
C LEU A 153 12.13 3.87 0.64
N GLY A 154 12.14 5.04 0.05
CA GLY A 154 11.41 5.36 -1.17
C GLY A 154 11.76 6.74 -1.70
N GLY A 155 11.03 7.21 -2.69
CA GLY A 155 11.25 8.51 -3.30
C GLY A 155 11.21 9.67 -2.31
N ASP A 156 10.33 9.61 -1.31
CA ASP A 156 10.22 10.63 -0.26
C ASP A 156 11.53 10.77 0.55
N ASP A 157 12.24 9.65 0.78
CA ASP A 157 13.50 9.65 1.53
C ASP A 157 14.64 10.20 0.67
N PHE A 158 14.61 9.95 -0.64
CA PHE A 158 15.56 10.57 -1.58
C PHE A 158 15.35 12.07 -1.68
N ASP A 159 14.10 12.53 -1.74
CA ASP A 159 13.76 13.96 -1.75
C ASP A 159 14.22 14.62 -0.44
N GLN A 160 14.01 13.97 0.71
CA GLN A 160 14.47 14.49 2.00
C GLN A 160 16.00 14.62 2.07
N ALA A 161 16.74 13.64 1.55
CA ALA A 161 18.19 13.71 1.51
C ALA A 161 18.70 14.89 0.67
N ILE A 162 18.02 15.21 -0.44
CA ILE A 162 18.33 16.37 -1.27
C ILE A 162 18.00 17.68 -0.54
N ILE A 163 16.85 17.74 0.15
CA ILE A 163 16.44 18.90 0.96
C ILE A 163 17.47 19.15 2.05
N ASP A 164 17.87 18.12 2.79
CA ASP A 164 18.85 18.25 3.88
C ASP A 164 20.21 18.73 3.37
N TRP A 165 20.64 18.26 2.20
CA TRP A 165 21.84 18.74 1.55
C TRP A 165 21.75 20.22 1.16
N LEU A 166 20.63 20.63 0.56
CA LEU A 166 20.43 22.05 0.19
C LEU A 166 20.36 22.99 1.38
N VAL A 167 19.91 22.54 2.54
CA VAL A 167 19.84 23.35 3.77
C VAL A 167 21.19 23.53 4.42
N GLN A 168 22.15 22.60 4.17
CA GLN A 168 23.51 22.64 4.71
C GLN A 168 24.47 23.52 3.90
N GLU A 169 24.16 23.79 2.63
CA GLU A 169 24.91 24.70 1.74
C GLU A 169 24.50 26.18 1.97
#